data_a1566a961fa07378f715a5c50be08cf4
#
_entry.id   a1566a961fa07378f715a5c50be08cf4
#
_cell.length_a   1.000
_cell.length_b   1.000
_cell.length_c   1.000
_cell.angle_alpha   90.00
_cell.angle_beta   90.00
_cell.angle_gamma   90.00
#
_symmetry.space_group_name_H-M   'P 1'
#
loop_
_entity.id
_entity.type
_entity.pdbx_description
1 polymer ?
#
loop_
_entity_poly.entity_id
_entity_poly.type
_entity_poly.pdbx_seq_one_letter_code
_entity_poly.pdbx_strand_id
1 'polypeptide(L)'
;MQLTKWGKNKMPNWTFNTLKVVAYSDDEGAIKQFDEFVKLSIVPAKVYDEEGKVKGESKEDKAFTFEGVHPMPKDLMITSGTRTPEEEKQAQENLKKYGHKDWYDWSIAEWGTKWNASNFCILEEILDDKYSKELTVSFDTAWCPPMEWLQKATEKFPLIRFEMEVSEESDAFMGKPIAQYGKVCENITDINYPS
;
A
#
# COMPACT_ATOMS: atom_id res chain seq x y z
N MET A 1 23.49 -23.28 20.21
CA MET A 1 22.95 -22.14 19.43
C MET A 1 22.51 -22.69 18.09
N GLN A 2 21.25 -23.15 18.01
CA GLN A 2 20.68 -23.76 16.80
C GLN A 2 19.99 -22.68 16.00
N LEU A 3 20.56 -22.35 14.84
CA LEU A 3 19.90 -21.53 13.82
C LEU A 3 18.73 -22.33 13.24
N THR A 4 17.53 -21.91 13.55
CA THR A 4 16.30 -22.44 12.96
C THR A 4 16.35 -22.26 11.44
N LYS A 5 16.16 -23.36 10.70
CA LYS A 5 15.99 -23.40 9.25
C LYS A 5 14.73 -22.62 8.87
N TRP A 6 14.86 -21.35 8.60
CA TRP A 6 13.92 -20.64 7.76
C TRP A 6 14.09 -21.17 6.34
N GLY A 7 13.04 -21.77 5.80
CA GLY A 7 13.03 -22.22 4.41
C GLY A 7 13.46 -21.07 3.50
N LYS A 8 14.12 -21.39 2.37
CA LYS A 8 14.50 -20.44 1.31
C LYS A 8 13.25 -19.84 0.65
N ASN A 9 12.51 -19.02 1.37
CA ASN A 9 11.62 -18.06 0.75
C ASN A 9 12.55 -17.00 0.15
N LYS A 10 12.61 -16.91 -1.18
CA LYS A 10 13.19 -15.76 -1.84
C LYS A 10 12.53 -14.53 -1.22
N MET A 11 13.29 -13.71 -0.52
CA MET A 11 12.84 -12.38 -0.16
C MET A 11 12.46 -11.67 -1.47
N PRO A 12 11.33 -10.99 -1.53
CA PRO A 12 11.00 -10.22 -2.72
C PRO A 12 12.04 -9.12 -2.89
N ASN A 13 12.31 -8.72 -4.12
CA ASN A 13 12.92 -7.43 -4.34
C ASN A 13 11.97 -6.37 -3.77
N TRP A 14 12.54 -5.39 -3.08
CA TRP A 14 11.75 -4.32 -2.50
C TRP A 14 11.67 -3.13 -3.45
N THR A 15 10.50 -2.53 -3.49
CA THR A 15 10.28 -1.24 -4.13
C THR A 15 10.17 -0.19 -3.02
N PHE A 16 11.06 0.78 -3.06
CA PHE A 16 11.07 1.93 -2.16
C PHE A 16 10.13 2.99 -2.71
N ASN A 17 9.21 3.45 -1.87
CA ASN A 17 8.22 4.44 -2.25
C ASN A 17 8.31 5.64 -1.30
N THR A 18 8.36 6.84 -1.86
CA THR A 18 8.15 8.09 -1.13
C THR A 18 6.88 8.72 -1.68
N LEU A 19 5.87 8.87 -0.83
CA LEU A 19 4.57 9.43 -1.19
C LEU A 19 4.41 10.80 -0.53
N LYS A 20 4.26 11.84 -1.35
CA LYS A 20 3.84 13.18 -0.93
C LYS A 20 2.36 13.37 -1.25
N VAL A 21 1.60 13.79 -0.25
CA VAL A 21 0.17 14.09 -0.35
C VAL A 21 -0.03 15.57 -0.06
N VAL A 22 -0.74 16.28 -0.93
CA VAL A 22 -0.91 17.73 -0.86
C VAL A 22 -2.38 18.09 -0.98
N ALA A 23 -2.87 18.92 -0.05
CA ALA A 23 -4.14 19.62 -0.14
C ALA A 23 -3.90 21.13 -0.07
N TYR A 24 -4.40 21.87 -1.06
CA TYR A 24 -4.28 23.33 -1.07
C TYR A 24 -5.30 23.96 -0.13
N SER A 25 -4.88 24.94 0.65
CA SER A 25 -5.68 25.49 1.76
C SER A 25 -6.83 26.43 1.34
N ASP A 26 -6.89 26.82 0.08
CA ASP A 26 -8.01 27.56 -0.50
C ASP A 26 -9.21 26.68 -0.86
N ASP A 27 -9.08 25.34 -0.74
CA ASP A 27 -10.12 24.36 -0.96
C ASP A 27 -10.42 23.60 0.35
N GLU A 28 -11.50 23.98 1.04
CA GLU A 28 -11.97 23.30 2.26
C GLU A 28 -12.31 21.82 2.03
N GLY A 29 -12.73 21.46 0.82
CA GLY A 29 -13.02 20.08 0.43
C GLY A 29 -11.73 19.26 0.36
N ALA A 30 -10.67 19.83 -0.21
CA ALA A 30 -9.35 19.20 -0.25
C ALA A 30 -8.79 18.98 1.15
N ILE A 31 -8.90 19.97 2.04
CA ILE A 31 -8.46 19.85 3.43
C ILE A 31 -9.20 18.71 4.16
N LYS A 32 -10.52 18.58 4.00
CA LYS A 32 -11.31 17.49 4.58
C LYS A 32 -10.88 16.13 4.03
N GLN A 33 -10.65 16.02 2.72
CA GLN A 33 -10.17 14.78 2.11
C GLN A 33 -8.77 14.42 2.60
N PHE A 34 -7.88 15.38 2.78
CA PHE A 34 -6.56 15.16 3.34
C PHE A 34 -6.63 14.60 4.77
N ASP A 35 -7.42 15.22 5.64
CA ASP A 35 -7.57 14.78 7.03
C ASP A 35 -8.19 13.36 7.09
N GLU A 36 -9.15 13.06 6.22
CA GLU A 36 -9.73 11.72 6.11
C GLU A 36 -8.72 10.71 5.57
N PHE A 37 -7.95 11.06 4.54
CA PHE A 37 -6.88 10.21 4.00
C PHE A 37 -5.85 9.86 5.08
N VAL A 38 -5.35 10.86 5.80
CA VAL A 38 -4.38 10.66 6.90
C VAL A 38 -4.95 9.71 7.96
N LYS A 39 -6.18 9.95 8.39
CA LYS A 39 -6.87 9.10 9.39
C LYS A 39 -7.04 7.65 8.94
N LEU A 40 -7.31 7.41 7.67
CA LEU A 40 -7.53 6.08 7.12
C LEU A 40 -6.22 5.33 6.80
N SER A 41 -5.18 6.06 6.40
CA SER A 41 -3.93 5.48 5.91
C SER A 41 -2.85 5.36 6.97
N ILE A 42 -2.86 6.22 8.01
CA ILE A 42 -1.89 6.17 9.11
C ILE A 42 -2.60 5.67 10.36
N VAL A 43 -2.31 4.44 10.73
CA VAL A 43 -2.96 3.72 11.83
C VAL A 43 -1.92 3.28 12.88
N PRO A 44 -2.33 2.95 14.11
CA PRO A 44 -1.42 2.32 15.07
C PRO A 44 -0.79 1.04 14.49
N ALA A 45 0.51 0.87 14.69
CA ALA A 45 1.20 -0.33 14.23
C ALA A 45 0.74 -1.56 15.03
N LYS A 46 0.58 -2.70 14.35
CA LYS A 46 0.24 -3.97 15.03
C LYS A 46 1.46 -4.50 15.76
N VAL A 47 1.24 -4.94 16.99
CA VAL A 47 2.23 -5.63 17.82
C VAL A 47 1.99 -7.13 17.71
N TYR A 48 3.06 -7.89 17.43
CA TYR A 48 3.01 -9.34 17.29
C TYR A 48 3.71 -10.02 18.46
N ASP A 49 3.28 -11.22 18.80
CA ASP A 49 3.97 -12.10 19.75
C ASP A 49 5.10 -12.90 19.06
N GLU A 50 5.79 -13.73 19.83
CA GLU A 50 6.89 -14.59 19.33
C GLU A 50 6.42 -15.63 18.30
N GLU A 51 5.12 -15.94 18.25
CA GLU A 51 4.49 -16.85 17.30
C GLU A 51 3.97 -16.12 16.03
N GLY A 52 4.13 -14.78 15.96
CA GLY A 52 3.67 -13.96 14.84
C GLY A 52 2.16 -13.66 14.86
N LYS A 53 1.48 -13.86 15.99
CA LYS A 53 0.07 -13.51 16.15
C LYS A 53 -0.09 -12.08 16.63
N VAL A 54 -1.11 -11.37 16.15
CA VAL A 54 -1.40 -10.00 16.59
C VAL A 54 -1.81 -10.02 18.07
N LYS A 55 -1.02 -9.34 18.90
CA LYS A 55 -1.22 -9.18 20.34
C LYS A 55 -1.97 -7.89 20.69
N GLY A 56 -1.94 -6.91 19.81
CA GLY A 56 -2.56 -5.61 20.00
C GLY A 56 -2.04 -4.56 19.02
N GLU A 57 -2.25 -3.31 19.38
CA GLU A 57 -1.77 -2.15 18.64
C GLU A 57 -0.77 -1.35 19.47
N SER A 58 0.27 -0.81 18.83
CA SER A 58 1.24 0.09 19.47
C SER A 58 0.57 1.42 19.84
N LYS A 59 0.95 2.00 20.97
CA LYS A 59 0.51 3.34 21.35
C LYS A 59 1.39 4.45 20.74
N GLU A 60 2.60 4.11 20.36
CA GLU A 60 3.63 5.04 19.92
C GLU A 60 3.92 4.87 18.42
N ASP A 61 4.03 3.63 17.96
CA ASP A 61 4.39 3.34 16.57
C ASP A 61 3.16 3.40 15.67
N LYS A 62 3.36 3.95 14.49
CA LYS A 62 2.35 4.03 13.44
C LYS A 62 2.74 3.13 12.25
N ALA A 63 1.78 2.80 11.44
CA ALA A 63 1.94 2.07 10.18
C ALA A 63 1.14 2.77 9.08
N PHE A 64 1.64 2.71 7.86
CA PHE A 64 0.89 3.07 6.67
C PHE A 64 0.14 1.83 6.17
N THR A 65 -1.13 2.01 5.80
CA THR A 65 -1.96 0.89 5.33
C THR A 65 -2.78 1.25 4.10
N PHE A 66 -2.85 0.32 3.16
CA PHE A 66 -3.70 0.40 1.98
C PHE A 66 -5.17 0.11 2.30
N GLU A 67 -5.41 -0.65 3.37
CA GLU A 67 -6.75 -1.11 3.81
C GLU A 67 -7.72 0.04 4.10
N GLY A 68 -7.23 1.17 4.60
CA GLY A 68 -8.12 2.30 4.91
C GLY A 68 -8.69 2.98 3.67
N VAL A 69 -7.96 2.93 2.56
CA VAL A 69 -8.39 3.47 1.27
C VAL A 69 -9.18 2.42 0.48
N HIS A 70 -8.62 1.23 0.34
CA HIS A 70 -9.18 0.13 -0.44
C HIS A 70 -9.05 -1.20 0.32
N PRO A 71 -10.04 -1.54 1.18
CA PRO A 71 -9.97 -2.70 2.06
C PRO A 71 -10.15 -4.02 1.30
N MET A 72 -9.31 -5.00 1.64
CA MET A 72 -9.46 -6.36 1.15
C MET A 72 -10.67 -7.05 1.80
N PRO A 73 -11.55 -7.71 1.02
CA PRO A 73 -12.63 -8.51 1.59
C PRO A 73 -12.10 -9.66 2.45
N LYS A 74 -12.65 -9.82 3.67
CA LYS A 74 -12.17 -10.83 4.62
C LYS A 74 -12.27 -12.27 4.11
N ASP A 75 -13.26 -12.56 3.26
CA ASP A 75 -13.46 -13.88 2.66
C ASP A 75 -12.25 -14.32 1.80
N LEU A 76 -11.45 -13.37 1.30
CA LEU A 76 -10.25 -13.63 0.51
C LEU A 76 -9.03 -14.05 1.34
N MET A 77 -9.08 -13.93 2.67
CA MET A 77 -7.98 -14.28 3.58
C MET A 77 -7.86 -15.81 3.77
N ILE A 78 -7.73 -16.53 2.66
CA ILE A 78 -7.50 -17.97 2.60
C ILE A 78 -6.16 -18.27 1.92
N THR A 79 -5.69 -19.51 2.04
CA THR A 79 -4.39 -19.94 1.47
C THR A 79 -4.30 -19.67 -0.03
N SER A 80 -3.21 -19.05 -0.49
CA SER A 80 -2.92 -18.79 -1.91
C SER A 80 -2.16 -19.93 -2.61
N GLY A 81 -1.81 -20.99 -1.89
CA GLY A 81 -1.08 -22.16 -2.41
C GLY A 81 -1.96 -23.40 -2.48
N THR A 82 -1.41 -24.52 -1.98
CA THR A 82 -2.19 -25.78 -1.84
C THR A 82 -3.29 -25.59 -0.81
N ARG A 83 -4.52 -25.84 -1.20
CA ARG A 83 -5.73 -25.63 -0.41
C ARG A 83 -6.33 -26.93 0.08
N THR A 84 -7.03 -26.88 1.19
CA THR A 84 -7.95 -27.95 1.60
C THR A 84 -9.19 -27.93 0.68
N PRO A 85 -10.02 -29.02 0.64
CA PRO A 85 -11.26 -29.03 -0.13
C PRO A 85 -12.22 -27.90 0.24
N GLU A 86 -12.27 -27.52 1.52
CA GLU A 86 -13.09 -26.43 2.05
C GLU A 86 -12.58 -25.07 1.56
N GLU A 87 -11.27 -24.84 1.62
CA GLU A 87 -10.64 -23.60 1.08
C GLU A 87 -10.78 -23.50 -0.44
N GLU A 88 -10.72 -24.64 -1.16
CA GLU A 88 -10.94 -24.61 -2.63
C GLU A 88 -12.40 -24.26 -2.96
N LYS A 89 -13.36 -24.76 -2.19
CA LYS A 89 -14.76 -24.34 -2.34
C LYS A 89 -14.92 -22.85 -2.07
N GLN A 90 -14.31 -22.33 -1.00
CA GLN A 90 -14.33 -20.90 -0.69
C GLN A 90 -13.67 -20.08 -1.80
N ALA A 91 -12.55 -20.54 -2.37
CA ALA A 91 -11.87 -19.87 -3.48
C ALA A 91 -12.77 -19.76 -4.72
N GLN A 92 -13.58 -20.80 -5.03
CA GLN A 92 -14.53 -20.74 -6.15
C GLN A 92 -15.71 -19.79 -5.87
N GLU A 93 -16.17 -19.70 -4.63
CA GLU A 93 -17.18 -18.72 -4.20
C GLU A 93 -16.63 -17.29 -4.29
N ASN A 94 -15.39 -17.07 -3.82
CA ASN A 94 -14.69 -15.79 -3.91
C ASN A 94 -14.50 -15.33 -5.35
N LEU A 95 -14.10 -16.25 -6.25
CA LEU A 95 -13.93 -15.95 -7.66
C LEU A 95 -15.24 -15.43 -8.29
N LYS A 96 -16.38 -16.01 -7.92
CA LYS A 96 -17.71 -15.58 -8.40
C LYS A 96 -18.12 -14.23 -7.82
N LYS A 97 -17.78 -13.95 -6.56
CA LYS A 97 -18.23 -12.78 -5.81
C LYS A 97 -17.33 -11.57 -6.04
N TYR A 98 -16.02 -11.78 -6.09
CA TYR A 98 -15.01 -10.72 -6.10
C TYR A 98 -14.14 -10.70 -7.36
N GLY A 99 -14.21 -11.73 -8.21
CA GLY A 99 -13.32 -11.88 -9.35
C GLY A 99 -11.93 -12.45 -8.99
N HIS A 100 -11.68 -12.74 -7.72
CA HIS A 100 -10.39 -13.19 -7.17
C HIS A 100 -10.61 -14.38 -6.26
N LYS A 101 -9.65 -15.33 -6.22
CA LYS A 101 -9.77 -16.55 -5.42
C LYS A 101 -9.36 -16.34 -3.97
N ASP A 102 -8.32 -15.55 -3.75
CA ASP A 102 -7.66 -15.36 -2.45
C ASP A 102 -7.00 -13.98 -2.34
N TRP A 103 -6.37 -13.74 -1.19
CA TRP A 103 -5.68 -12.48 -0.89
C TRP A 103 -4.58 -12.15 -1.89
N TYR A 104 -3.87 -13.15 -2.43
CA TYR A 104 -2.74 -12.92 -3.33
C TYR A 104 -3.21 -12.38 -4.68
N ASP A 105 -4.17 -13.08 -5.31
CA ASP A 105 -4.76 -12.66 -6.59
C ASP A 105 -5.34 -11.24 -6.46
N TRP A 106 -6.03 -11.00 -5.35
CA TRP A 106 -6.68 -9.72 -5.10
C TRP A 106 -5.66 -8.59 -4.86
N SER A 107 -4.65 -8.80 -4.00
CA SER A 107 -3.68 -7.75 -3.68
C SER A 107 -2.87 -7.31 -4.90
N ILE A 108 -2.49 -8.24 -5.76
CA ILE A 108 -1.81 -7.91 -7.03
C ILE A 108 -2.73 -7.09 -7.95
N ALA A 109 -4.01 -7.46 -8.08
CA ALA A 109 -4.94 -6.80 -8.99
C ALA A 109 -5.46 -5.44 -8.47
N GLU A 110 -5.61 -5.29 -7.14
CA GLU A 110 -6.30 -4.15 -6.55
C GLU A 110 -5.38 -3.18 -5.80
N TRP A 111 -4.21 -3.63 -5.36
CA TRP A 111 -3.16 -2.77 -4.80
C TRP A 111 -1.95 -2.61 -5.72
N GLY A 112 -1.72 -3.53 -6.69
CA GLY A 112 -0.56 -3.56 -7.56
C GLY A 112 0.67 -4.19 -6.93
N THR A 113 0.58 -4.64 -5.69
CA THR A 113 1.69 -5.22 -4.94
C THR A 113 1.20 -6.38 -4.08
N LYS A 114 2.10 -7.31 -3.78
CA LYS A 114 1.77 -8.54 -3.05
C LYS A 114 1.25 -8.30 -1.64
N TRP A 115 1.86 -7.38 -0.91
CA TRP A 115 1.58 -7.13 0.50
C TRP A 115 1.21 -5.68 0.75
N ASN A 116 0.63 -5.42 1.91
CA ASN A 116 0.45 -4.06 2.41
C ASN A 116 1.81 -3.36 2.60
N ALA A 117 1.81 -2.04 2.77
CA ALA A 117 3.01 -1.26 3.03
C ALA A 117 3.78 -1.76 4.25
N SER A 118 5.11 -1.71 4.18
CA SER A 118 6.04 -2.05 5.26
C SER A 118 7.10 -0.96 5.43
N ASN A 119 7.89 -1.01 6.49
CA ASN A 119 8.99 -0.07 6.77
C ASN A 119 8.57 1.40 6.70
N PHE A 120 7.40 1.71 7.28
CA PHE A 120 6.81 3.04 7.24
C PHE A 120 7.58 4.06 8.06
N CYS A 121 7.76 5.27 7.49
CA CYS A 121 8.29 6.44 8.18
C CYS A 121 7.60 7.72 7.68
N ILE A 122 7.25 8.62 8.59
CA ILE A 122 6.86 9.99 8.25
C ILE A 122 8.15 10.80 8.04
N LEU A 123 8.34 11.35 6.86
CA LEU A 123 9.50 12.16 6.49
C LEU A 123 9.26 13.63 6.75
N GLU A 124 8.04 14.11 6.46
CA GLU A 124 7.65 15.50 6.62
C GLU A 124 6.14 15.61 6.84
N GLU A 125 5.72 16.53 7.69
CA GLU A 125 4.33 16.80 7.97
C GLU A 125 4.14 18.31 8.16
N ILE A 126 3.37 18.94 7.24
CA ILE A 126 3.02 20.36 7.27
C ILE A 126 1.49 20.42 7.39
N LEU A 127 0.99 20.65 8.61
CA LEU A 127 -0.45 20.59 8.91
C LEU A 127 -1.11 21.95 9.14
N ASP A 128 -0.31 22.99 9.34
CA ASP A 128 -0.78 24.33 9.71
C ASP A 128 -0.08 25.43 8.90
N ASP A 129 0.06 25.20 7.59
CA ASP A 129 0.57 26.20 6.66
C ASP A 129 -0.58 26.99 6.03
N LYS A 130 -0.32 28.24 5.71
CA LYS A 130 -1.29 29.15 5.08
C LYS A 130 -1.71 28.69 3.67
N TYR A 131 -0.85 27.95 2.98
CA TYR A 131 -1.01 27.64 1.56
C TYR A 131 -1.39 26.20 1.29
N SER A 132 -0.99 25.27 2.14
CA SER A 132 -1.26 23.84 1.95
C SER A 132 -1.17 23.04 3.26
N LYS A 133 -1.81 21.86 3.28
CA LYS A 133 -1.45 20.75 4.15
C LYS A 133 -0.67 19.74 3.34
N GLU A 134 0.44 19.26 3.87
CA GLU A 134 1.31 18.31 3.19
C GLU A 134 1.74 17.20 4.15
N LEU A 135 1.83 16.00 3.62
CA LEU A 135 2.35 14.83 4.28
C LEU A 135 3.29 14.10 3.32
N THR A 136 4.53 13.86 3.75
CA THR A 136 5.48 13.03 3.01
C THR A 136 5.83 11.82 3.85
N VAL A 137 5.60 10.63 3.29
CA VAL A 137 5.88 9.35 3.95
C VAL A 137 6.76 8.47 3.05
N SER A 138 7.55 7.60 3.66
CA SER A 138 8.23 6.51 2.97
C SER A 138 7.68 5.17 3.44
N PHE A 139 7.63 4.21 2.52
CA PHE A 139 7.28 2.81 2.79
C PHE A 139 7.80 1.90 1.69
N ASP A 140 7.90 0.61 1.99
CA ASP A 140 8.34 -0.39 1.04
C ASP A 140 7.17 -1.26 0.59
N THR A 141 7.23 -1.70 -0.68
CA THR A 141 6.29 -2.67 -1.24
C THR A 141 7.04 -3.83 -1.90
N ALA A 142 6.36 -4.99 -2.01
CA ALA A 142 6.96 -6.18 -2.59
C ALA A 142 6.84 -6.16 -4.12
N TRP A 143 7.99 -6.18 -4.82
CA TRP A 143 8.21 -6.28 -6.27
C TRP A 143 7.81 -5.07 -7.10
N CYS A 144 6.66 -4.46 -6.83
CA CYS A 144 6.10 -3.38 -7.66
C CYS A 144 5.59 -2.22 -6.79
N PRO A 145 5.58 -0.98 -7.31
CA PRO A 145 4.90 0.13 -6.66
C PRO A 145 3.38 -0.10 -6.65
N PRO A 146 2.64 0.45 -5.67
CA PRO A 146 1.21 0.20 -5.50
C PRO A 146 0.36 1.10 -6.43
N MET A 147 0.50 0.92 -7.75
CA MET A 147 -0.12 1.81 -8.76
C MET A 147 -1.64 1.69 -8.78
N GLU A 148 -2.19 0.47 -8.65
CA GLU A 148 -3.63 0.23 -8.60
C GLU A 148 -4.25 0.84 -7.34
N TRP A 149 -3.54 0.73 -6.20
CA TRP A 149 -3.96 1.41 -4.97
C TRP A 149 -3.92 2.95 -5.14
N LEU A 150 -2.90 3.49 -5.79
CA LEU A 150 -2.79 4.93 -6.05
C LEU A 150 -3.96 5.42 -6.93
N GLN A 151 -4.39 4.62 -7.92
CA GLN A 151 -5.59 4.88 -8.71
C GLN A 151 -6.85 4.93 -7.83
N LYS A 152 -7.04 3.96 -6.92
CA LYS A 152 -8.15 3.95 -5.96
C LYS A 152 -8.09 5.13 -4.99
N ALA A 153 -6.89 5.51 -4.55
CA ALA A 153 -6.70 6.65 -3.67
C ALA A 153 -7.15 7.96 -4.32
N THR A 154 -6.72 8.22 -5.56
CA THR A 154 -7.14 9.45 -6.27
C THR A 154 -8.60 9.45 -6.70
N GLU A 155 -9.22 8.29 -6.94
CA GLU A 155 -10.67 8.16 -7.16
C GLU A 155 -11.47 8.50 -5.90
N LYS A 156 -11.03 8.00 -4.74
CA LYS A 156 -11.68 8.25 -3.44
C LYS A 156 -11.47 9.67 -2.93
N PHE A 157 -10.30 10.25 -3.20
CA PHE A 157 -9.88 11.56 -2.75
C PHE A 157 -9.45 12.46 -3.92
N PRO A 158 -10.39 12.83 -4.82
CA PRO A 158 -10.04 13.51 -6.07
C PRO A 158 -9.50 14.92 -5.89
N LEU A 159 -9.76 15.59 -4.77
CA LEU A 159 -9.34 16.98 -4.54
C LEU A 159 -7.91 17.10 -3.98
N ILE A 160 -7.33 16.02 -3.48
CA ILE A 160 -5.94 16.02 -3.03
C ILE A 160 -5.01 15.49 -4.12
N ARG A 161 -3.77 15.95 -4.10
CA ARG A 161 -2.73 15.55 -5.04
C ARG A 161 -1.80 14.55 -4.39
N PHE A 162 -1.50 13.49 -5.10
CA PHE A 162 -0.52 12.47 -4.74
C PHE A 162 0.66 12.56 -5.68
N GLU A 163 1.85 12.66 -5.14
CA GLU A 163 3.13 12.60 -5.86
C GLU A 163 3.94 11.46 -5.25
N MET A 164 4.30 10.46 -6.04
CA MET A 164 5.06 9.34 -5.53
C MET A 164 6.40 9.24 -6.25
N GLU A 165 7.49 9.00 -5.53
CA GLU A 165 8.77 8.59 -6.09
C GLU A 165 8.95 7.11 -5.81
N VAL A 166 9.31 6.35 -6.83
CA VAL A 166 9.49 4.91 -6.74
C VAL A 166 10.84 4.48 -7.29
N SER A 167 11.49 3.53 -6.62
CA SER A 167 12.69 2.87 -7.14
C SER A 167 12.73 1.43 -6.66
N GLU A 168 13.21 0.52 -7.50
CA GLU A 168 13.37 -0.89 -7.14
C GLU A 168 14.79 -1.15 -6.63
N GLU A 169 14.94 -2.07 -5.66
CA GLU A 169 16.17 -2.38 -4.93
C GLU A 169 17.38 -2.70 -5.83
N SER A 170 17.16 -3.32 -6.99
CA SER A 170 18.21 -3.66 -7.96
C SER A 170 18.28 -2.68 -9.16
N ASP A 171 17.69 -1.50 -9.02
CA ASP A 171 17.62 -0.49 -10.08
C ASP A 171 16.97 -0.99 -11.38
N ALA A 172 16.00 -1.91 -11.29
CA ALA A 172 15.29 -2.39 -12.46
C ALA A 172 14.39 -1.31 -13.05
N PHE A 173 13.78 -0.49 -12.21
CA PHE A 173 12.97 0.66 -12.60
C PHE A 173 13.03 1.78 -11.57
N MET A 174 12.69 2.98 -12.03
CA MET A 174 12.42 4.15 -11.19
C MET A 174 11.33 5.00 -11.83
N GLY A 175 10.69 5.85 -11.03
CA GLY A 175 9.66 6.73 -11.57
C GLY A 175 9.12 7.74 -10.57
N LYS A 176 8.29 8.66 -11.12
CA LYS A 176 7.61 9.71 -10.36
C LYS A 176 6.14 9.81 -10.78
N PRO A 177 5.31 8.79 -10.48
CA PRO A 177 3.89 8.87 -10.77
C PRO A 177 3.21 9.98 -9.97
N ILE A 178 2.26 10.65 -10.63
CA ILE A 178 1.44 11.71 -10.05
C ILE A 178 -0.02 11.33 -10.23
N ALA A 179 -0.82 11.52 -9.18
CA ALA A 179 -2.24 11.23 -9.24
C ALA A 179 -3.07 12.37 -8.66
N GLN A 180 -4.14 12.74 -9.38
CA GLN A 180 -5.10 13.74 -8.98
C GLN A 180 -6.39 13.64 -9.82
N TYR A 181 -7.52 14.05 -9.29
CA TYR A 181 -8.83 14.07 -9.97
C TYR A 181 -9.24 12.71 -10.56
N GLY A 182 -8.93 11.64 -9.85
CA GLY A 182 -9.24 10.27 -10.28
C GLY A 182 -8.37 9.76 -11.44
N LYS A 183 -7.23 10.39 -11.72
CA LYS A 183 -6.32 10.02 -12.80
C LYS A 183 -4.90 9.86 -12.28
N VAL A 184 -4.21 8.82 -12.76
CA VAL A 184 -2.79 8.59 -12.53
C VAL A 184 -2.03 8.88 -13.81
N CYS A 185 -0.96 9.66 -13.72
CA CYS A 185 0.04 9.82 -14.75
C CYS A 185 1.26 8.99 -14.34
N GLU A 186 1.48 7.89 -15.03
CA GLU A 186 2.58 6.97 -14.77
C GLU A 186 3.84 7.49 -15.48
N ASN A 187 4.83 7.92 -14.69
CA ASN A 187 6.16 8.28 -15.17
C ASN A 187 7.17 7.28 -14.59
N ILE A 188 7.06 6.00 -15.00
CA ILE A 188 7.96 4.92 -14.58
C ILE A 188 8.80 4.51 -15.78
N THR A 189 10.11 4.39 -15.58
CA THR A 189 11.07 4.00 -16.62
C THR A 189 11.81 2.74 -16.18
N ASP A 190 11.78 1.72 -17.02
CA ASP A 190 12.63 0.53 -16.88
C ASP A 190 14.06 0.91 -17.21
N ILE A 191 14.97 0.73 -16.26
CA ILE A 191 16.39 1.08 -16.43
C ILE A 191 17.13 -0.02 -17.18
N ASN A 192 16.73 -1.27 -17.02
CA ASN A 192 17.39 -2.45 -17.60
C ASN A 192 16.94 -2.79 -19.03
N TYR A 193 15.99 -2.06 -19.61
CA TYR A 193 15.57 -2.19 -21.00
C TYR A 193 15.60 -0.82 -21.66
N PRO A 194 16.77 -0.37 -22.19
CA PRO A 194 16.81 0.82 -23.03
C PRO A 194 15.97 0.54 -24.26
N SER A 195 14.95 1.36 -24.47
CA SER A 195 14.06 1.35 -25.64
C SER A 195 14.82 1.66 -26.94
#